data_2e8e568f251cf9cf8d9d26983e335293
#
_entry.id   2e8e568f251cf9cf8d9d26983e335293
#
_cell.length_a   1.000
_cell.length_b   1.000
_cell.length_c   1.000
_cell.angle_alpha   90.00
_cell.angle_beta   90.00
_cell.angle_gamma   90.00
#
_symmetry.space_group_name_H-M   'P 1'
#
loop_
_entity.id
_entity.type
_entity.pdbx_description
1 polymer ?
#
loop_
_entity_poly.entity_id
_entity_poly.type
_entity_poly.pdbx_seq_one_letter_code
_entity_poly.pdbx_strand_id
1 'polypeptide(L)'
;MNQEVMNVFNTQVPAQTFDQIRISLASPEKIHSWSFGEIKKPETINYRTFKPERDGLFCARIFGPIKDYECLCGKYKRMKFKGIICEKCGVEVTLARVRRERMGHIELAAPVAHIWFLKSLPSRIGLMLDMTLKDIERVLYFENYIVVEPGITPLAEKQLLSEDEYLEAQEEYGNDSFTAMIGAEAVREMLMAIDMEAEAVKLRQEIVECKSELKPKKLAKRLKLIEAFMHSGNRPEWMILTVVPVIPPDLRPLVPLDGGRFA
;
A
#
# COMPACT_ATOMS: atom_id res chain seq x y z
N MET A 1 7.23 41.35 -33.40
CA MET A 1 7.48 40.09 -32.67
C MET A 1 6.17 39.75 -31.96
N ASN A 2 5.48 38.69 -32.39
CA ASN A 2 4.09 38.42 -32.01
C ASN A 2 3.96 38.03 -30.53
N GLN A 3 2.98 38.63 -29.85
CA GLN A 3 2.55 38.31 -28.48
C GLN A 3 2.23 36.83 -28.29
N GLU A 4 1.84 36.10 -29.32
CA GLU A 4 1.60 34.65 -29.29
C GLU A 4 2.87 33.84 -29.06
N VAL A 5 4.03 34.29 -29.50
CA VAL A 5 5.32 33.60 -29.29
C VAL A 5 5.79 33.77 -27.85
N MET A 6 5.49 34.88 -27.19
CA MET A 6 5.77 35.12 -25.78
C MET A 6 4.91 34.23 -24.84
N ASN A 7 3.68 33.93 -25.24
CA ASN A 7 2.80 33.05 -24.45
C ASN A 7 3.23 31.58 -24.47
N VAL A 8 3.96 31.13 -25.49
CA VAL A 8 4.51 29.74 -25.54
C VAL A 8 5.66 29.53 -24.54
N PHE A 9 6.40 30.62 -24.22
CA PHE A 9 7.46 30.54 -23.20
C PHE A 9 7.00 30.79 -21.78
N ASN A 10 5.77 31.26 -21.57
CA ASN A 10 5.21 31.62 -20.26
C ASN A 10 4.20 30.61 -19.74
N THR A 11 4.26 29.34 -20.16
CA THR A 11 3.60 28.26 -19.47
C THR A 11 4.40 27.88 -18.19
N GLN A 12 4.60 28.83 -17.31
CA GLN A 12 4.74 28.50 -15.90
C GLN A 12 3.38 27.93 -15.49
N VAL A 13 3.32 26.61 -15.31
CA VAL A 13 2.24 26.00 -14.54
C VAL A 13 2.19 26.81 -13.26
N PRO A 14 1.07 27.48 -12.94
CA PRO A 14 1.01 28.28 -11.74
C PRO A 14 1.39 27.36 -10.59
N ALA A 15 2.38 27.77 -9.80
CA ALA A 15 2.76 27.04 -8.61
C ALA A 15 1.46 26.92 -7.79
N GLN A 16 0.98 25.69 -7.58
CA GLN A 16 -0.19 25.49 -6.75
C GLN A 16 0.15 26.02 -5.37
N THR A 17 -0.39 27.17 -5.03
CA THR A 17 -0.28 27.73 -3.69
C THR A 17 -1.21 26.94 -2.78
N PHE A 18 -0.69 26.41 -1.70
CA PHE A 18 -1.45 25.70 -0.68
C PHE A 18 -1.07 26.21 0.70
N ASP A 19 -2.05 26.30 1.58
CA ASP A 19 -1.86 26.77 2.95
C ASP A 19 -1.60 25.60 3.93
N GLN A 20 -2.00 24.38 3.55
CA GLN A 20 -1.92 23.21 4.41
C GLN A 20 -1.49 21.96 3.66
N ILE A 21 -0.75 21.09 4.34
CA ILE A 21 -0.41 19.74 3.88
C ILE A 21 -1.07 18.75 4.84
N ARG A 22 -1.81 17.80 4.28
CA ARG A 22 -2.41 16.70 5.02
C ARG A 22 -1.70 15.39 4.65
N ILE A 23 -1.23 14.67 5.66
CA ILE A 23 -0.67 13.32 5.51
C ILE A 23 -1.75 12.32 5.92
N SER A 24 -2.02 11.33 5.06
CA SER A 24 -3.00 10.28 5.31
C SER A 24 -2.51 8.94 4.74
N LEU A 25 -3.18 7.85 5.13
CA LEU A 25 -2.98 6.56 4.47
C LEU A 25 -3.59 6.62 3.07
N ALA A 26 -2.97 5.89 2.13
CA ALA A 26 -3.52 5.73 0.80
C ALA A 26 -4.31 4.41 0.73
N SER A 27 -5.56 4.50 0.25
CA SER A 27 -6.32 3.30 -0.08
C SER A 27 -5.79 2.65 -1.36
N PRO A 28 -6.08 1.36 -1.60
CA PRO A 28 -5.75 0.70 -2.87
C PRO A 28 -6.29 1.46 -4.09
N GLU A 29 -7.55 1.94 -4.01
CA GLU A 29 -8.18 2.72 -5.09
C GLU A 29 -7.44 4.04 -5.34
N LYS A 30 -6.94 4.68 -4.28
CA LYS A 30 -6.17 5.91 -4.39
C LYS A 30 -4.82 5.65 -5.08
N ILE A 31 -4.16 4.54 -4.75
CA ILE A 31 -2.91 4.13 -5.40
C ILE A 31 -3.15 3.87 -6.89
N HIS A 32 -4.23 3.15 -7.25
CA HIS A 32 -4.63 2.93 -8.63
C HIS A 32 -4.88 4.25 -9.36
N SER A 33 -5.53 5.23 -8.72
CA SER A 33 -5.80 6.54 -9.32
C SER A 33 -4.54 7.35 -9.66
N TRP A 34 -3.44 7.12 -8.96
CA TRP A 34 -2.14 7.75 -9.24
C TRP A 34 -1.34 7.02 -10.31
N SER A 35 -1.62 5.74 -10.51
CA SER A 35 -0.79 4.86 -11.32
C SER A 35 -1.07 4.98 -12.81
N PHE A 36 -0.01 4.97 -13.59
CA PHE A 36 -0.05 4.87 -15.05
C PHE A 36 0.06 3.43 -15.57
N GLY A 37 0.22 2.45 -14.69
CA GLY A 37 0.22 1.04 -15.03
C GLY A 37 0.86 0.14 -13.98
N GLU A 38 0.57 -1.14 -14.10
CA GLU A 38 1.07 -2.21 -13.24
C GLU A 38 2.48 -2.65 -13.66
N ILE A 39 3.35 -2.82 -12.69
CA ILE A 39 4.69 -3.38 -12.85
C ILE A 39 4.59 -4.88 -12.57
N LYS A 40 4.86 -5.69 -13.61
CA LYS A 40 4.72 -7.15 -13.56
C LYS A 40 6.03 -7.89 -13.41
N LYS A 41 7.16 -7.17 -13.60
CA LYS A 41 8.49 -7.76 -13.64
C LYS A 41 9.47 -7.00 -12.78
N PRO A 42 10.41 -7.69 -12.10
CA PRO A 42 11.42 -7.03 -11.27
C PRO A 42 12.56 -6.40 -12.08
N GLU A 43 12.66 -6.70 -13.38
CA GLU A 43 13.72 -6.20 -14.23
C GLU A 43 13.71 -4.67 -14.31
N THR A 44 14.89 -4.09 -14.37
CA THR A 44 15.10 -2.65 -14.44
C THR A 44 15.42 -2.21 -15.86
N ILE A 45 16.64 -2.49 -16.31
CA ILE A 45 17.14 -2.18 -17.65
C ILE A 45 17.76 -3.42 -18.29
N ASN A 46 17.76 -3.43 -19.61
CA ASN A 46 18.51 -4.42 -20.37
C ASN A 46 20.01 -4.02 -20.34
N TYR A 47 20.85 -4.86 -19.76
CA TYR A 47 22.28 -4.57 -19.55
C TYR A 47 23.10 -4.45 -20.85
N ARG A 48 22.58 -4.95 -22.00
CA ARG A 48 23.23 -4.81 -23.31
C ARG A 48 22.88 -3.50 -24.02
N THR A 49 21.61 -3.09 -23.92
CA THR A 49 21.10 -1.92 -24.66
C THR A 49 20.89 -0.70 -23.78
N PHE A 50 20.99 -0.84 -22.45
CA PHE A 50 20.70 0.15 -21.42
C PHE A 50 19.29 0.76 -21.53
N LYS A 51 18.38 0.07 -22.24
CA LYS A 51 16.97 0.49 -22.36
C LYS A 51 16.15 -0.15 -21.24
N PRO A 52 15.12 0.55 -20.72
CA PRO A 52 14.20 -0.01 -19.75
C PRO A 52 13.52 -1.27 -20.28
N GLU A 53 13.45 -2.29 -19.45
CA GLU A 53 12.68 -3.49 -19.74
C GLU A 53 11.18 -3.20 -19.72
N ARG A 54 10.46 -3.91 -20.58
CA ARG A 54 9.00 -3.77 -20.67
C ARG A 54 8.34 -4.35 -19.43
N ASP A 55 7.36 -3.62 -18.88
CA ASP A 55 6.59 -3.98 -17.69
C ASP A 55 7.45 -4.14 -16.41
N GLY A 56 8.71 -3.66 -16.45
CA GLY A 56 9.64 -3.63 -15.34
C GLY A 56 9.62 -2.30 -14.56
N LEU A 57 10.48 -2.20 -13.56
CA LEU A 57 10.56 -1.07 -12.62
C LEU A 57 10.90 0.29 -13.27
N PHE A 58 11.43 0.32 -14.50
CA PHE A 58 11.78 1.52 -15.26
C PHE A 58 11.02 1.62 -16.58
N CYS A 59 9.99 0.83 -16.79
CA CYS A 59 9.26 0.69 -18.04
C CYS A 59 8.86 2.03 -18.65
N ALA A 60 9.24 2.23 -19.93
CA ALA A 60 8.91 3.47 -20.66
C ALA A 60 7.41 3.57 -21.03
N ARG A 61 6.70 2.43 -21.11
CA ARG A 61 5.26 2.40 -21.35
C ARG A 61 4.47 2.95 -20.15
N ILE A 62 4.92 2.65 -18.92
CA ILE A 62 4.28 3.09 -17.69
C ILE A 62 4.72 4.51 -17.33
N PHE A 63 6.03 4.75 -17.29
CA PHE A 63 6.59 5.97 -16.74
C PHE A 63 6.92 7.04 -17.80
N GLY A 64 6.81 6.72 -19.07
CA GLY A 64 7.12 7.65 -20.15
C GLY A 64 8.46 7.43 -20.83
N PRO A 65 8.72 8.19 -21.93
CA PRO A 65 9.91 8.05 -22.76
C PRO A 65 11.18 8.51 -22.04
N ILE A 66 12.35 8.01 -22.48
CA ILE A 66 13.67 8.40 -21.94
C ILE A 66 14.13 9.72 -22.56
N LYS A 67 13.78 9.96 -23.84
CA LYS A 67 14.14 11.16 -24.59
C LYS A 67 12.89 11.93 -24.97
N ASP A 68 13.00 13.25 -25.01
CA ASP A 68 11.92 14.13 -25.38
C ASP A 68 11.40 13.80 -26.78
N TYR A 69 10.08 13.61 -26.86
CA TYR A 69 9.34 13.35 -28.10
C TYR A 69 9.88 12.17 -28.93
N GLU A 70 10.48 11.16 -28.28
CA GLU A 70 10.97 9.96 -28.94
C GLU A 70 10.41 8.72 -28.24
N CYS A 71 9.78 7.81 -29.00
CA CYS A 71 9.36 6.52 -28.45
C CYS A 71 10.57 5.58 -28.28
N LEU A 72 10.43 4.52 -27.45
CA LEU A 72 11.54 3.63 -27.09
C LEU A 72 12.16 2.90 -28.30
N CYS A 73 11.34 2.52 -29.28
CA CYS A 73 11.81 1.84 -30.51
C CYS A 73 12.35 2.79 -31.58
N GLY A 74 12.19 4.11 -31.41
CA GLY A 74 12.67 5.11 -32.34
C GLY A 74 11.80 5.32 -33.62
N LYS A 75 10.63 4.65 -33.71
CA LYS A 75 9.71 4.82 -34.85
C LYS A 75 9.17 6.25 -34.97
N TYR A 76 8.75 6.79 -33.84
CA TYR A 76 8.29 8.17 -33.72
C TYR A 76 9.36 9.02 -33.06
N LYS A 77 9.78 10.06 -33.74
CA LYS A 77 10.74 11.08 -33.27
C LYS A 77 10.22 12.44 -33.61
N ARG A 78 10.46 13.42 -32.80
CA ARG A 78 10.10 14.83 -32.96
C ARG A 78 8.71 15.18 -32.42
N MET A 79 8.57 16.45 -32.11
CA MET A 79 7.41 17.09 -31.49
C MET A 79 6.10 16.92 -32.28
N LYS A 80 6.18 16.77 -33.60
CA LYS A 80 4.99 16.59 -34.45
C LYS A 80 4.15 15.36 -34.13
N PHE A 81 4.73 14.40 -33.42
CA PHE A 81 4.06 13.19 -33.00
C PHE A 81 3.66 13.21 -31.51
N LYS A 82 3.69 14.39 -30.85
CA LYS A 82 3.30 14.54 -29.45
C LYS A 82 1.92 13.92 -29.16
N GLY A 83 1.82 13.13 -28.09
CA GLY A 83 0.58 12.50 -27.65
C GLY A 83 0.25 11.18 -28.35
N ILE A 84 1.01 10.78 -29.38
CA ILE A 84 0.79 9.48 -30.04
C ILE A 84 1.38 8.35 -29.19
N ILE A 85 0.60 7.30 -29.00
CA ILE A 85 1.09 6.06 -28.40
C ILE A 85 1.64 5.18 -29.53
N CYS A 86 2.92 4.82 -29.43
CA CYS A 86 3.57 4.00 -30.46
C CYS A 86 2.98 2.58 -30.47
N GLU A 87 2.42 2.16 -31.60
CA GLU A 87 1.84 0.84 -31.77
C GLU A 87 2.86 -0.32 -31.63
N LYS A 88 4.16 -0.05 -31.87
CA LYS A 88 5.22 -1.05 -31.75
C LYS A 88 5.71 -1.25 -30.31
N CYS A 89 5.98 -0.17 -29.59
CA CYS A 89 6.56 -0.24 -28.23
C CYS A 89 5.60 0.20 -27.11
N GLY A 90 4.42 0.74 -27.47
CA GLY A 90 3.41 1.18 -26.50
C GLY A 90 3.79 2.46 -25.72
N VAL A 91 4.88 3.12 -26.08
CA VAL A 91 5.35 4.32 -25.39
C VAL A 91 4.69 5.57 -25.96
N GLU A 92 4.16 6.42 -25.11
CA GLU A 92 3.62 7.71 -25.48
C GLU A 92 4.74 8.67 -25.85
N VAL A 93 4.57 9.40 -26.96
CA VAL A 93 5.51 10.42 -27.43
C VAL A 93 5.26 11.73 -26.70
N THR A 94 6.00 11.96 -25.62
CA THR A 94 5.87 13.15 -24.77
C THR A 94 7.25 13.58 -24.25
N LEU A 95 7.28 14.58 -23.37
CA LEU A 95 8.50 15.01 -22.69
C LEU A 95 9.02 13.93 -21.75
N ALA A 96 10.33 13.74 -21.68
CA ALA A 96 10.98 12.82 -20.73
C ALA A 96 10.75 13.22 -19.27
N ARG A 97 10.45 14.49 -19.01
CA ARG A 97 10.13 15.04 -17.68
C ARG A 97 9.03 14.25 -16.97
N VAL A 98 8.07 13.66 -17.70
CA VAL A 98 6.99 12.87 -17.09
C VAL A 98 7.51 11.69 -16.28
N ARG A 99 8.75 11.24 -16.49
CA ARG A 99 9.42 10.21 -15.68
C ARG A 99 9.73 10.64 -14.25
N ARG A 100 9.59 11.93 -13.93
CA ARG A 100 9.63 12.48 -12.56
C ARG A 100 8.27 12.57 -11.90
N GLU A 101 7.20 12.42 -12.68
CA GLU A 101 5.82 12.71 -12.25
C GLU A 101 4.94 11.46 -12.22
N ARG A 102 5.15 10.53 -13.17
CA ARG A 102 4.31 9.34 -13.32
C ARG A 102 4.67 8.27 -12.30
N MET A 103 3.65 7.85 -11.55
CA MET A 103 3.73 6.72 -10.62
C MET A 103 3.24 5.43 -11.30
N GLY A 104 3.70 4.31 -10.79
CA GLY A 104 3.18 2.99 -11.10
C GLY A 104 2.66 2.31 -9.84
N HIS A 105 2.25 1.05 -9.97
CA HIS A 105 1.87 0.22 -8.83
C HIS A 105 2.31 -1.24 -9.04
N ILE A 106 2.34 -1.97 -7.95
CA ILE A 106 2.56 -3.42 -7.93
C ILE A 106 1.38 -4.04 -7.20
N GLU A 107 0.68 -4.96 -7.85
CA GLU A 107 -0.29 -5.84 -7.20
C GLU A 107 0.47 -6.91 -6.41
N LEU A 108 0.15 -7.02 -5.13
CA LEU A 108 0.76 -8.06 -4.30
C LEU A 108 -0.02 -9.38 -4.47
N ALA A 109 0.70 -10.48 -4.56
CA ALA A 109 0.10 -11.82 -4.65
C ALA A 109 -0.65 -12.23 -3.37
N ALA A 110 -0.25 -11.66 -2.22
CA ALA A 110 -0.91 -11.81 -0.93
C ALA A 110 -0.81 -10.49 -0.15
N PRO A 111 -1.77 -10.17 0.73
CA PRO A 111 -1.69 -9.01 1.59
C PRO A 111 -0.45 -9.03 2.49
N VAL A 112 0.12 -7.86 2.78
CA VAL A 112 1.31 -7.70 3.60
C VAL A 112 1.10 -6.60 4.64
N ALA A 113 1.39 -6.87 5.91
CA ALA A 113 1.31 -5.88 6.96
C ALA A 113 2.41 -4.82 6.80
N HIS A 114 2.04 -3.54 6.83
CA HIS A 114 3.01 -2.45 6.76
C HIS A 114 3.85 -2.40 8.04
N ILE A 115 5.17 -2.44 7.89
CA ILE A 115 6.11 -2.56 9.00
C ILE A 115 5.99 -1.43 10.03
N TRP A 116 5.69 -0.19 9.61
CA TRP A 116 5.52 0.93 10.52
C TRP A 116 4.32 0.78 11.47
N PHE A 117 3.28 0.07 11.06
CA PHE A 117 2.10 -0.16 11.87
C PHE A 117 2.17 -1.46 12.66
N LEU A 118 3.00 -2.41 12.22
CA LEU A 118 3.24 -3.68 12.90
C LEU A 118 4.32 -3.55 13.97
N LYS A 119 5.54 -3.12 13.59
CA LYS A 119 6.74 -3.14 14.46
C LYS A 119 6.93 -1.87 15.29
N SER A 120 6.07 -0.86 15.19
CA SER A 120 6.12 0.30 16.09
C SER A 120 5.82 -0.11 17.54
N LEU A 121 6.39 0.60 18.49
CA LEU A 121 6.14 0.37 19.91
C LEU A 121 5.34 1.55 20.49
N PRO A 122 4.07 1.35 20.85
CA PRO A 122 3.27 0.12 20.71
C PRO A 122 2.80 -0.13 19.26
N SER A 123 2.61 -1.41 18.90
CA SER A 123 2.07 -1.78 17.58
C SER A 123 0.69 -1.16 17.35
N ARG A 124 0.51 -0.46 16.22
CA ARG A 124 -0.78 0.16 15.88
C ARG A 124 -1.83 -0.90 15.54
N ILE A 125 -1.43 -1.94 14.80
CA ILE A 125 -2.29 -3.09 14.48
C ILE A 125 -2.66 -3.81 15.79
N GLY A 126 -1.68 -4.03 16.68
CA GLY A 126 -1.92 -4.67 17.96
C GLY A 126 -2.87 -3.90 18.87
N LEU A 127 -2.72 -2.56 18.94
CA LEU A 127 -3.65 -1.72 19.72
C LEU A 127 -5.06 -1.73 19.11
N MET A 128 -5.18 -1.71 17.79
CA MET A 128 -6.48 -1.73 17.12
C MET A 128 -7.23 -3.03 17.41
N LEU A 129 -6.55 -4.18 17.27
CA LEU A 129 -7.13 -5.51 17.51
C LEU A 129 -7.17 -5.93 18.98
N ASP A 130 -6.56 -5.15 19.89
CA ASP A 130 -6.31 -5.52 21.29
C ASP A 130 -5.54 -6.84 21.45
N MET A 131 -4.54 -7.05 20.61
CA MET A 131 -3.68 -8.23 20.60
C MET A 131 -2.23 -7.87 20.90
N THR A 132 -1.47 -8.84 21.39
CA THR A 132 -0.02 -8.64 21.54
C THR A 132 0.70 -8.70 20.19
N LEU A 133 1.83 -8.00 20.07
CA LEU A 133 2.63 -8.06 18.84
C LEU A 133 3.06 -9.50 18.52
N LYS A 134 3.40 -10.28 19.54
CA LYS A 134 3.84 -11.68 19.39
C LYS A 134 2.73 -12.55 18.76
N ASP A 135 1.49 -12.38 19.20
CA ASP A 135 0.36 -13.15 18.70
C ASP A 135 0.07 -12.80 17.24
N ILE A 136 0.12 -11.50 16.90
CA ILE A 136 -0.07 -11.06 15.52
C ILE A 136 1.07 -11.57 14.62
N GLU A 137 2.30 -11.57 15.10
CA GLU A 137 3.44 -12.10 14.34
C GLU A 137 3.29 -13.59 14.05
N ARG A 138 2.80 -14.39 14.99
CA ARG A 138 2.53 -15.81 14.77
C ARG A 138 1.53 -16.03 13.63
N VAL A 139 0.47 -15.20 13.59
CA VAL A 139 -0.50 -15.27 12.49
C VAL A 139 0.11 -14.83 11.17
N LEU A 140 0.84 -13.70 11.15
CA LEU A 140 1.44 -13.14 9.94
C LEU A 140 2.54 -14.01 9.34
N TYR A 141 3.29 -14.74 10.19
CA TYR A 141 4.35 -15.65 9.74
C TYR A 141 3.87 -17.09 9.51
N PHE A 142 2.55 -17.30 9.48
CA PHE A 142 1.94 -18.61 9.20
C PHE A 142 2.27 -19.70 10.24
N GLU A 143 2.50 -19.31 11.49
CA GLU A 143 2.73 -20.25 12.59
C GLU A 143 1.42 -20.72 13.21
N ASN A 144 0.40 -19.84 13.31
CA ASN A 144 -0.88 -20.10 13.94
C ASN A 144 -2.05 -19.57 13.10
N TYR A 145 -3.14 -20.31 13.12
CA TYR A 145 -4.45 -19.82 12.70
C TYR A 145 -5.04 -18.90 13.76
N ILE A 146 -5.91 -17.99 13.35
CA ILE A 146 -6.68 -17.14 14.26
C ILE A 146 -8.16 -17.28 13.96
N VAL A 147 -8.96 -17.45 15.01
CA VAL A 147 -10.42 -17.51 14.90
C VAL A 147 -10.95 -16.10 14.65
N VAL A 148 -11.52 -15.88 13.46
CA VAL A 148 -12.16 -14.62 13.05
C VAL A 148 -13.61 -14.62 13.51
N GLU A 149 -14.34 -15.70 13.21
CA GLU A 149 -15.73 -15.90 13.63
C GLU A 149 -15.86 -17.25 14.35
N PRO A 150 -16.17 -17.25 15.66
CA PRO A 150 -16.33 -18.49 16.41
C PRO A 150 -17.61 -19.26 16.10
N GLY A 151 -18.62 -18.61 15.48
CA GLY A 151 -19.90 -19.21 15.19
C GLY A 151 -20.60 -19.76 16.44
N ILE A 152 -21.08 -21.00 16.36
CA ILE A 152 -21.74 -21.72 17.48
C ILE A 152 -20.77 -22.65 18.25
N THR A 153 -19.46 -22.54 18.00
CA THR A 153 -18.43 -23.34 18.66
C THR A 153 -18.01 -22.72 20.00
N PRO A 154 -17.39 -23.49 20.92
CA PRO A 154 -16.86 -22.95 22.18
C PRO A 154 -15.57 -22.15 22.01
N LEU A 155 -15.07 -21.98 20.78
CA LEU A 155 -13.88 -21.20 20.47
C LEU A 155 -14.11 -19.72 20.79
N ALA A 156 -13.05 -19.02 21.22
CA ALA A 156 -13.14 -17.59 21.45
C ALA A 156 -12.70 -16.82 20.20
N GLU A 157 -13.32 -15.67 19.94
CA GLU A 157 -12.83 -14.71 18.93
C GLU A 157 -11.37 -14.34 19.21
N LYS A 158 -10.55 -14.27 18.18
CA LYS A 158 -9.09 -14.02 18.25
C LYS A 158 -8.28 -15.10 18.98
N GLN A 159 -8.86 -16.27 19.21
CA GLN A 159 -8.10 -17.41 19.72
C GLN A 159 -7.11 -17.87 18.67
N LEU A 160 -5.87 -18.11 19.09
CA LEU A 160 -4.84 -18.71 18.24
C LEU A 160 -4.94 -20.22 18.31
N LEU A 161 -4.88 -20.87 17.18
CA LEU A 161 -4.88 -22.32 17.03
C LEU A 161 -3.60 -22.73 16.31
N SER A 162 -2.92 -23.75 16.80
CA SER A 162 -1.90 -24.46 16.01
C SER A 162 -2.55 -25.21 14.85
N GLU A 163 -1.75 -25.73 13.94
CA GLU A 163 -2.27 -26.52 12.81
C GLU A 163 -3.03 -27.77 13.30
N ASP A 164 -2.49 -28.44 14.31
CA ASP A 164 -3.14 -29.63 14.90
C ASP A 164 -4.47 -29.26 15.56
N GLU A 165 -4.50 -28.22 16.41
CA GLU A 165 -5.71 -27.74 17.07
C GLU A 165 -6.78 -27.26 16.05
N TYR A 166 -6.35 -26.68 14.93
CA TYR A 166 -7.25 -26.27 13.86
C TYR A 166 -7.90 -27.47 13.17
N LEU A 167 -7.11 -28.51 12.87
CA LEU A 167 -7.62 -29.74 12.27
C LEU A 167 -8.57 -30.50 13.23
N GLU A 168 -8.20 -30.61 14.51
CA GLU A 168 -9.07 -31.19 15.53
C GLU A 168 -10.40 -30.43 15.65
N ALA A 169 -10.36 -29.10 15.65
CA ALA A 169 -11.56 -28.27 15.68
C ALA A 169 -12.44 -28.44 14.42
N GLN A 170 -11.82 -28.64 13.24
CA GLN A 170 -12.57 -28.94 12.01
C GLN A 170 -13.23 -30.32 12.05
N GLU A 171 -12.58 -31.31 12.61
CA GLU A 171 -13.14 -32.65 12.77
C GLU A 171 -14.28 -32.68 13.79
N GLU A 172 -14.15 -31.93 14.91
CA GLU A 172 -15.12 -31.91 16.00
C GLU A 172 -16.37 -31.07 15.66
N TYR A 173 -16.19 -29.86 15.08
CA TYR A 173 -17.29 -28.91 14.89
C TYR A 173 -17.76 -28.80 13.42
N GLY A 174 -16.96 -29.30 12.47
CA GLY A 174 -17.19 -29.17 11.05
C GLY A 174 -16.65 -27.88 10.44
N ASN A 175 -16.32 -27.92 9.14
CA ASN A 175 -15.63 -26.84 8.43
C ASN A 175 -16.42 -25.52 8.35
N ASP A 176 -17.77 -25.60 8.36
CA ASP A 176 -18.65 -24.43 8.20
C ASP A 176 -19.14 -23.83 9.52
N SER A 177 -18.73 -24.41 10.66
CA SER A 177 -19.21 -23.99 12.00
C SER A 177 -18.49 -22.79 12.57
N PHE A 178 -17.27 -22.51 12.12
CA PHE A 178 -16.43 -21.39 12.52
C PHE A 178 -15.52 -20.97 11.39
N THR A 179 -15.01 -19.75 11.45
CA THR A 179 -14.03 -19.23 10.48
C THR A 179 -12.71 -18.94 11.18
N ALA A 180 -11.68 -19.69 10.83
CA ALA A 180 -10.31 -19.40 11.23
C ALA A 180 -9.43 -19.20 9.99
N MET A 181 -8.56 -18.21 10.07
CA MET A 181 -7.72 -17.79 8.94
C MET A 181 -6.26 -17.66 9.38
N ILE A 182 -5.35 -17.55 8.44
CA ILE A 182 -3.92 -17.41 8.67
C ILE A 182 -3.34 -16.29 7.80
N GLY A 183 -2.23 -15.69 8.22
CA GLY A 183 -1.54 -14.67 7.44
C GLY A 183 -2.13 -13.26 7.56
N ALA A 184 -1.66 -12.36 6.71
CA ALA A 184 -2.07 -10.97 6.74
C ALA A 184 -3.53 -10.76 6.28
N GLU A 185 -4.09 -11.70 5.55
CA GLU A 185 -5.49 -11.68 5.15
C GLU A 185 -6.42 -11.78 6.36
N ALA A 186 -6.12 -12.69 7.30
CA ALA A 186 -6.84 -12.81 8.57
C ALA A 186 -6.81 -11.48 9.35
N VAL A 187 -5.64 -10.87 9.46
CA VAL A 187 -5.48 -9.58 10.15
C VAL A 187 -6.26 -8.47 9.44
N ARG A 188 -6.28 -8.47 8.11
CA ARG A 188 -7.05 -7.52 7.32
C ARG A 188 -8.55 -7.64 7.54
N GLU A 189 -9.09 -8.86 7.50
CA GLU A 189 -10.51 -9.12 7.74
C GLU A 189 -10.92 -8.69 9.14
N MET A 190 -10.14 -9.01 10.17
CA MET A 190 -10.41 -8.54 11.53
C MET A 190 -10.39 -7.01 11.64
N LEU A 191 -9.48 -6.32 10.93
CA LEU A 191 -9.43 -4.85 10.93
C LEU A 191 -10.65 -4.24 10.19
N MET A 192 -11.15 -4.89 9.15
CA MET A 192 -12.35 -4.48 8.42
C MET A 192 -13.62 -4.65 9.26
N ALA A 193 -13.67 -5.68 10.09
CA ALA A 193 -14.83 -5.98 10.94
C ALA A 193 -15.00 -5.02 12.12
N ILE A 194 -14.01 -4.18 12.44
CA ILE A 194 -14.09 -3.24 13.57
C ILE A 194 -15.13 -2.14 13.29
N ASP A 195 -16.17 -2.09 14.10
CA ASP A 195 -17.03 -0.91 14.23
C ASP A 195 -16.34 0.10 15.16
N MET A 196 -15.70 1.11 14.57
CA MET A 196 -14.93 2.10 15.32
C MET A 196 -15.79 2.96 16.25
N GLU A 197 -17.05 3.24 15.86
CA GLU A 197 -17.95 4.08 16.66
C GLU A 197 -18.41 3.31 17.90
N ALA A 198 -18.89 2.08 17.72
CA ALA A 198 -19.31 1.21 18.84
C ALA A 198 -18.14 0.93 19.80
N GLU A 199 -16.94 0.63 19.25
CA GLU A 199 -15.76 0.35 20.07
C GLU A 199 -15.27 1.60 20.85
N ALA A 200 -15.36 2.80 20.26
CA ALA A 200 -15.04 4.05 20.97
C ALA A 200 -15.99 4.31 22.15
N VAL A 201 -17.29 4.05 21.99
CA VAL A 201 -18.27 4.17 23.08
C VAL A 201 -17.97 3.18 24.19
N LYS A 202 -17.75 1.93 23.84
CA LYS A 202 -17.40 0.84 24.78
C LYS A 202 -16.14 1.19 25.59
N LEU A 203 -15.07 1.61 24.92
CA LEU A 203 -13.81 1.97 25.59
C LEU A 203 -13.97 3.15 26.56
N ARG A 204 -14.79 4.15 26.21
CA ARG A 204 -15.07 5.28 27.13
C ARG A 204 -15.78 4.81 28.39
N GLN A 205 -16.73 3.88 28.28
CA GLN A 205 -17.42 3.29 29.43
C GLN A 205 -16.46 2.47 30.28
N GLU A 206 -15.66 1.59 29.67
CA GLU A 206 -14.68 0.75 30.37
C GLU A 206 -13.64 1.59 31.13
N ILE A 207 -13.20 2.75 30.58
CA ILE A 207 -12.26 3.67 31.26
C ILE A 207 -12.88 4.24 32.52
N VAL A 208 -14.17 4.60 32.50
CA VAL A 208 -14.87 5.16 33.66
C VAL A 208 -15.10 4.09 34.75
N GLU A 209 -15.44 2.87 34.37
CA GLU A 209 -15.73 1.77 35.27
C GLU A 209 -14.47 1.10 35.88
N CYS A 210 -13.32 1.35 35.28
CA CYS A 210 -12.09 0.66 35.64
C CYS A 210 -11.51 1.15 36.97
N LYS A 211 -11.38 0.27 37.95
CA LYS A 211 -10.82 0.53 39.27
C LYS A 211 -9.28 0.39 39.35
N SER A 212 -8.61 -0.07 38.29
CA SER A 212 -7.17 -0.30 38.25
C SER A 212 -6.43 0.91 37.69
N GLU A 213 -5.23 1.24 38.18
CA GLU A 213 -4.45 2.39 37.67
C GLU A 213 -3.77 2.14 36.31
N LEU A 214 -3.46 0.89 35.95
CA LEU A 214 -2.72 0.55 34.72
C LEU A 214 -3.61 0.30 33.50
N LYS A 215 -4.77 -0.34 33.70
CA LYS A 215 -5.72 -0.62 32.62
C LYS A 215 -6.21 0.62 31.89
N PRO A 216 -6.61 1.72 32.57
CA PRO A 216 -7.08 2.93 31.90
C PRO A 216 -6.06 3.55 30.94
N LYS A 217 -4.76 3.43 31.26
CA LYS A 217 -3.69 3.95 30.37
C LYS A 217 -3.61 3.20 29.05
N LYS A 218 -3.82 1.86 29.06
CA LYS A 218 -3.87 1.03 27.85
C LYS A 218 -5.12 1.34 27.03
N LEU A 219 -6.28 1.38 27.70
CA LEU A 219 -7.57 1.69 27.06
C LEU A 219 -7.58 3.10 26.45
N ALA A 220 -7.04 4.09 27.14
CA ALA A 220 -6.94 5.45 26.64
C ALA A 220 -6.04 5.56 25.38
N LYS A 221 -4.95 4.79 25.31
CA LYS A 221 -4.11 4.74 24.10
C LYS A 221 -4.86 4.12 22.93
N ARG A 222 -5.64 3.05 23.18
CA ARG A 222 -6.47 2.40 22.16
C ARG A 222 -7.58 3.33 21.69
N LEU A 223 -8.31 3.96 22.61
CA LEU A 223 -9.34 4.95 22.29
C LEU A 223 -8.80 6.08 21.44
N LYS A 224 -7.66 6.67 21.83
CA LYS A 224 -7.01 7.75 21.06
C LYS A 224 -6.68 7.34 19.64
N LEU A 225 -6.26 6.08 19.43
CA LEU A 225 -5.98 5.55 18.10
C LEU A 225 -7.25 5.41 17.27
N ILE A 226 -8.31 4.84 17.83
CA ILE A 226 -9.62 4.69 17.16
C ILE A 226 -10.18 6.06 16.77
N GLU A 227 -10.20 7.02 17.70
CA GLU A 227 -10.65 8.39 17.43
C GLU A 227 -9.81 9.05 16.32
N ALA A 228 -8.49 8.82 16.28
CA ALA A 228 -7.63 9.34 15.22
C ALA A 228 -8.00 8.75 13.83
N PHE A 229 -8.35 7.48 13.74
CA PHE A 229 -8.85 6.87 12.49
C PHE A 229 -10.21 7.46 12.10
N MET A 230 -11.15 7.59 13.03
CA MET A 230 -12.47 8.17 12.78
C MET A 230 -12.38 9.60 12.24
N HIS A 231 -11.60 10.48 12.92
CA HIS A 231 -11.47 11.88 12.53
C HIS A 231 -10.66 12.08 11.24
N SER A 232 -9.72 11.21 10.93
CA SER A 232 -8.90 11.32 9.72
C SER A 232 -9.57 10.79 8.47
N GLY A 233 -10.61 9.96 8.61
CA GLY A 233 -11.25 9.24 7.51
C GLY A 233 -10.38 8.13 6.93
N ASN A 234 -9.31 7.73 7.63
CA ASN A 234 -8.52 6.55 7.27
C ASN A 234 -9.23 5.29 7.75
N ARG A 235 -9.03 4.20 7.01
CA ARG A 235 -9.58 2.89 7.39
C ARG A 235 -8.49 2.00 7.98
N PRO A 236 -8.77 1.23 9.05
CA PRO A 236 -7.78 0.38 9.70
C PRO A 236 -7.13 -0.65 8.79
N GLU A 237 -7.90 -1.24 7.86
CA GLU A 237 -7.42 -2.25 6.92
C GLU A 237 -6.39 -1.71 5.92
N TRP A 238 -6.26 -0.38 5.75
CA TRP A 238 -5.20 0.20 4.91
C TRP A 238 -3.80 0.06 5.52
N MET A 239 -3.71 -0.39 6.76
CA MET A 239 -2.43 -0.79 7.36
C MET A 239 -1.89 -2.12 6.81
N ILE A 240 -2.75 -2.86 6.10
CA ILE A 240 -2.40 -4.09 5.38
C ILE A 240 -2.39 -3.76 3.89
N LEU A 241 -1.24 -3.90 3.26
CA LEU A 241 -1.03 -3.55 1.87
C LEU A 241 -1.48 -4.68 0.95
N THR A 242 -2.29 -4.37 -0.03
CA THR A 242 -2.63 -5.25 -1.16
C THR A 242 -2.01 -4.73 -2.46
N VAL A 243 -1.78 -3.43 -2.53
CA VAL A 243 -1.18 -2.73 -3.66
C VAL A 243 -0.06 -1.83 -3.14
N VAL A 244 1.09 -1.83 -3.81
CA VAL A 244 2.23 -0.99 -3.44
C VAL A 244 2.42 0.11 -4.49
N PRO A 245 2.42 1.40 -4.10
CA PRO A 245 2.72 2.48 -5.02
C PRO A 245 4.21 2.49 -5.38
N VAL A 246 4.53 2.73 -6.64
CA VAL A 246 5.90 2.84 -7.13
C VAL A 246 6.15 4.27 -7.58
N ILE A 247 7.11 4.92 -6.92
CA ILE A 247 7.48 6.31 -7.23
C ILE A 247 8.14 6.42 -8.62
N PRO A 248 8.10 7.61 -9.23
CA PRO A 248 8.68 7.85 -10.55
C PRO A 248 10.14 7.43 -10.65
N PRO A 249 10.60 6.89 -11.80
CA PRO A 249 11.97 6.38 -11.98
C PRO A 249 13.06 7.41 -11.74
N ASP A 250 12.86 8.66 -12.14
CA ASP A 250 13.86 9.71 -12.00
C ASP A 250 14.07 10.16 -10.55
N LEU A 251 13.17 9.80 -9.62
CA LEU A 251 13.32 10.00 -8.19
C LEU A 251 14.11 8.85 -7.52
N ARG A 252 14.34 7.74 -8.24
CA ARG A 252 15.11 6.55 -7.82
C ARG A 252 16.02 6.07 -8.96
N PRO A 253 16.90 6.94 -9.47
CA PRO A 253 17.71 6.63 -10.64
C PRO A 253 18.70 5.50 -10.34
N LEU A 254 19.00 4.70 -11.37
CA LEU A 254 20.10 3.74 -11.32
C LEU A 254 21.44 4.50 -11.44
N VAL A 255 22.29 4.38 -10.42
CA VAL A 255 23.61 4.99 -10.39
C VAL A 255 24.64 3.99 -10.88
N PRO A 256 25.40 4.31 -11.95
CA PRO A 256 26.48 3.45 -12.39
C PRO A 256 27.61 3.43 -11.36
N LEU A 257 28.07 2.25 -11.02
CA LEU A 257 29.21 2.01 -10.16
C LEU A 257 30.40 1.54 -10.99
N ASP A 258 31.60 1.64 -10.42
CA ASP A 258 32.79 1.10 -11.03
C ASP A 258 32.70 -0.40 -11.32
N GLY A 259 33.17 -0.84 -12.49
CA GLY A 259 33.07 -2.23 -12.95
C GLY A 259 31.74 -2.58 -13.65
N GLY A 260 31.01 -1.58 -14.14
CA GLY A 260 29.78 -1.79 -14.96
C GLY A 260 28.55 -2.27 -14.18
N ARG A 261 28.57 -2.16 -12.84
CA ARG A 261 27.44 -2.43 -11.96
C ARG A 261 26.62 -1.17 -11.75
N PHE A 262 25.34 -1.35 -11.37
CA PHE A 262 24.43 -0.28 -11.00
C PHE A 262 23.94 -0.48 -9.54
N ALA A 263 23.74 0.62 -8.86
CA ALA A 263 23.08 0.69 -7.55
C ALA A 263 21.74 1.40 -7.68
#